data_565a3ce6834f9683bfb275b4d7d69de1
#
_entry.id   565a3ce6834f9683bfb275b4d7d69de1
#
_cell.length_a   1.000
_cell.length_b   1.000
_cell.length_c   1.000
_cell.angle_alpha   90.00
_cell.angle_beta   90.00
_cell.angle_gamma   90.00
#
_symmetry.space_group_name_H-M   'P 1'
#
loop_
_entity.id
_entity.type
_entity.pdbx_description
1 polymer ?
#
loop_
_entity_poly.entity_id
_entity_poly.type
_entity_poly.pdbx_seq_one_letter_code
_entity_poly.pdbx_strand_id
1 'polypeptide(L)'
;MPNIQQILNSSNYDSVRSILEIAGTLGEKKEIEVYVVGGFVRDLLMGSPINDIDLMTVGEGIPFAEMLANELGRKKIVPFKKFGTALIPGNEIQIEVATARKENYEGNSRKPSEIIYTDLEGDLLRRDFTINAMAMNITPLLFGELTDPYGGISDIKKKVIKTPLEPDETFSEDPLRMMRAAYFASKLGFKLDESCLRSIKRQISRIGIVSTERIRDEFIKILTTDKPSIGLVILQKTGLMKTVFPEINVMYGMDQTPEWHHKDIFAHTLQVVDNSAKLSDKMKIRFAALVHDIAKPITRRVDKEKGYTFHGHDAIGEKMINT
;
A
#
# COMPACT_ATOMS: atom_id res chain seq x y z
N MET A 1 19.31 -9.64 15.01
CA MET A 1 18.77 -8.77 13.97
C MET A 1 19.80 -8.70 12.87
N PRO A 2 19.45 -8.66 11.60
CA PRO A 2 20.43 -8.37 10.58
C PRO A 2 21.02 -6.99 10.87
N ASN A 3 22.33 -6.88 10.84
CA ASN A 3 23.00 -5.61 10.98
C ASN A 3 22.74 -4.83 9.68
N ILE A 4 21.96 -3.74 9.76
CA ILE A 4 21.56 -2.94 8.60
C ILE A 4 22.77 -2.40 7.87
N GLN A 5 23.82 -2.02 8.58
CA GLN A 5 25.08 -1.62 7.94
C GLN A 5 25.66 -2.75 7.08
N GLN A 6 25.57 -4.00 7.52
CA GLN A 6 26.02 -5.14 6.71
C GLN A 6 25.17 -5.33 5.46
N ILE A 7 23.84 -5.10 5.54
CA ILE A 7 22.95 -5.18 4.38
C ILE A 7 23.32 -4.09 3.37
N LEU A 8 23.45 -2.85 3.82
CA LEU A 8 23.82 -1.70 2.98
C LEU A 8 25.25 -1.78 2.41
N ASN A 9 26.11 -2.58 3.02
CA ASN A 9 27.46 -2.82 2.53
C ASN A 9 27.52 -3.85 1.39
N SER A 10 26.41 -4.47 1.02
CA SER A 10 26.38 -5.34 -0.17
C SER A 10 26.32 -4.50 -1.44
N SER A 11 27.02 -4.97 -2.50
CA SER A 11 27.11 -4.26 -3.80
C SER A 11 25.77 -3.91 -4.44
N ASN A 12 24.69 -4.59 -4.04
CA ASN A 12 23.33 -4.31 -4.52
C ASN A 12 22.77 -2.97 -4.06
N TYR A 13 23.38 -2.34 -3.03
CA TYR A 13 22.91 -1.08 -2.44
C TYR A 13 23.92 0.06 -2.56
N ASP A 14 24.99 -0.07 -3.35
CA ASP A 14 26.04 0.95 -3.45
C ASP A 14 25.51 2.34 -3.83
N SER A 15 24.65 2.43 -4.84
CA SER A 15 24.01 3.69 -5.26
C SER A 15 23.10 4.27 -4.18
N VAL A 16 22.30 3.41 -3.52
CA VAL A 16 21.43 3.80 -2.42
C VAL A 16 22.24 4.34 -1.26
N ARG A 17 23.27 3.57 -0.84
CA ARG A 17 24.17 3.93 0.27
C ARG A 17 24.85 5.27 0.02
N SER A 18 25.41 5.49 -1.17
CA SER A 18 26.03 6.76 -1.53
C SER A 18 25.09 7.95 -1.37
N ILE A 19 23.84 7.81 -1.81
CA ILE A 19 22.81 8.86 -1.64
C ILE A 19 22.54 9.13 -0.15
N LEU A 20 22.42 8.06 0.66
CA LEU A 20 22.15 8.19 2.09
C LEU A 20 23.31 8.84 2.84
N GLU A 21 24.55 8.49 2.51
CA GLU A 21 25.75 9.08 3.10
C GLU A 21 25.86 10.59 2.76
N ILE A 22 25.58 10.97 1.52
CA ILE A 22 25.53 12.39 1.10
C ILE A 22 24.43 13.14 1.87
N ALA A 23 23.22 12.56 1.93
CA ALA A 23 22.09 13.18 2.63
C ALA A 23 22.37 13.32 4.14
N GLY A 24 22.96 12.30 4.78
CA GLY A 24 23.31 12.33 6.20
C GLY A 24 24.40 13.36 6.51
N THR A 25 25.45 13.42 5.70
CA THR A 25 26.52 14.41 5.82
C THR A 25 26.00 15.84 5.63
N LEU A 26 25.08 16.04 4.67
CA LEU A 26 24.42 17.32 4.47
C LEU A 26 23.57 17.70 5.68
N GLY A 27 22.81 16.74 6.25
CA GLY A 27 22.01 16.95 7.45
C GLY A 27 22.88 17.39 8.64
N GLU A 28 23.96 16.69 8.90
CA GLU A 28 24.91 17.04 9.97
C GLU A 28 25.48 18.45 9.77
N LYS A 29 25.96 18.79 8.56
CA LYS A 29 26.48 20.11 8.21
C LYS A 29 25.46 21.24 8.39
N LYS A 30 24.18 20.95 8.26
CA LYS A 30 23.08 21.91 8.35
C LYS A 30 22.34 21.86 9.69
N GLU A 31 22.77 21.02 10.61
CA GLU A 31 22.12 20.78 11.90
C GLU A 31 20.64 20.36 11.75
N ILE A 32 20.36 19.57 10.71
CA ILE A 32 19.04 19.01 10.40
C ILE A 32 19.09 17.50 10.64
N GLU A 33 18.20 17.00 11.49
CA GLU A 33 18.01 15.55 11.65
C GLU A 33 17.37 14.96 10.40
N VAL A 34 18.01 13.93 9.83
CA VAL A 34 17.55 13.27 8.60
C VAL A 34 17.47 11.78 8.82
N TYR A 35 16.35 11.22 8.41
CA TYR A 35 16.05 9.79 8.52
C TYR A 35 15.55 9.23 7.19
N VAL A 36 15.83 7.95 6.96
CA VAL A 36 15.08 7.17 5.97
C VAL A 36 13.90 6.52 6.68
N VAL A 37 12.73 6.50 6.07
CA VAL A 37 11.50 6.08 6.74
C VAL A 37 10.63 5.17 5.87
N GLY A 38 9.65 4.53 6.49
CA GLY A 38 8.53 3.92 5.79
C GLY A 38 8.87 2.66 5.01
N GLY A 39 8.42 2.64 3.76
CA GLY A 39 8.58 1.48 2.88
C GLY A 39 10.01 1.08 2.64
N PHE A 40 10.91 2.04 2.56
CA PHE A 40 12.34 1.80 2.42
C PHE A 40 12.90 0.92 3.54
N VAL A 41 12.65 1.29 4.82
CA VAL A 41 13.18 0.54 5.98
C VAL A 41 12.63 -0.87 6.00
N ARG A 42 11.32 -1.04 5.73
CA ARG A 42 10.69 -2.35 5.61
C ARG A 42 11.34 -3.19 4.52
N ASP A 43 11.47 -2.65 3.30
CA ASP A 43 11.98 -3.38 2.15
C ASP A 43 13.45 -3.75 2.32
N LEU A 44 14.25 -2.86 2.95
CA LEU A 44 15.63 -3.15 3.35
C LEU A 44 15.72 -4.32 4.34
N LEU A 45 14.88 -4.31 5.39
CA LEU A 45 14.83 -5.38 6.39
C LEU A 45 14.37 -6.73 5.81
N MET A 46 13.58 -6.68 4.74
CA MET A 46 13.09 -7.87 4.03
C MET A 46 14.05 -8.34 2.92
N GLY A 47 15.12 -7.61 2.62
CA GLY A 47 16.01 -7.89 1.50
C GLY A 47 15.35 -7.72 0.13
N SER A 48 14.33 -6.87 0.04
CA SER A 48 13.61 -6.57 -1.20
C SER A 48 14.32 -5.48 -2.00
N PRO A 49 14.16 -5.43 -3.34
CA PRO A 49 14.69 -4.35 -4.15
C PRO A 49 14.16 -2.98 -3.71
N ILE A 50 15.04 -1.97 -3.74
CA ILE A 50 14.74 -0.59 -3.37
C ILE A 50 14.80 0.26 -4.63
N ASN A 51 13.67 0.90 -4.97
CA ASN A 51 13.56 1.79 -6.12
C ASN A 51 13.36 3.26 -5.72
N ASP A 52 12.85 3.49 -4.52
CA ASP A 52 12.53 4.82 -3.99
C ASP A 52 13.16 5.01 -2.61
N ILE A 53 13.64 6.22 -2.33
CA ILE A 53 14.17 6.61 -1.03
C ILE A 53 13.24 7.65 -0.42
N ASP A 54 12.61 7.31 0.70
CA ASP A 54 11.77 8.22 1.48
C ASP A 54 12.61 8.83 2.61
N LEU A 55 13.04 10.08 2.44
CA LEU A 55 13.73 10.86 3.47
C LEU A 55 12.73 11.66 4.27
N MET A 56 12.95 11.74 5.56
CA MET A 56 12.23 12.61 6.47
C MET A 56 13.21 13.52 7.20
N THR A 57 12.89 14.81 7.28
CA THR A 57 13.67 15.81 8.03
C THR A 57 12.86 16.33 9.21
N VAL A 58 13.51 16.51 10.35
CA VAL A 58 12.98 17.34 11.44
C VAL A 58 13.36 18.77 11.14
N GLY A 59 12.44 19.53 10.53
CA GLY A 59 12.69 20.86 9.98
C GLY A 59 12.23 20.98 8.52
N GLU A 60 12.72 22.00 7.81
CA GLU A 60 12.23 22.37 6.49
C GLU A 60 12.70 21.40 5.38
N GLY A 61 11.82 20.44 4.99
CA GLY A 61 12.14 19.40 4.00
C GLY A 61 12.37 19.93 2.58
N ILE A 62 11.61 20.95 2.13
CA ILE A 62 11.76 21.47 0.76
C ILE A 62 13.14 22.15 0.57
N PRO A 63 13.60 23.06 1.43
CA PRO A 63 14.95 23.60 1.35
C PRO A 63 16.04 22.52 1.46
N PHE A 64 15.86 21.52 2.31
CA PHE A 64 16.78 20.40 2.38
C PHE A 64 16.83 19.62 1.06
N ALA A 65 15.68 19.37 0.42
CA ALA A 65 15.62 18.69 -0.89
C ALA A 65 16.33 19.48 -1.99
N GLU A 66 16.24 20.82 -1.97
CA GLU A 66 16.98 21.68 -2.90
C GLU A 66 18.51 21.55 -2.73
N MET A 67 18.98 21.59 -1.49
CA MET A 67 20.38 21.42 -1.18
C MET A 67 20.87 20.01 -1.57
N LEU A 68 20.13 18.98 -1.22
CA LEU A 68 20.46 17.58 -1.55
C LEU A 68 20.49 17.35 -3.06
N ALA A 69 19.54 17.91 -3.80
CA ALA A 69 19.53 17.81 -5.26
C ALA A 69 20.79 18.42 -5.88
N ASN A 70 21.24 19.58 -5.37
CA ASN A 70 22.49 20.22 -5.82
C ASN A 70 23.72 19.35 -5.52
N GLU A 71 23.84 18.79 -4.31
CA GLU A 71 24.95 17.88 -3.94
C GLU A 71 24.97 16.60 -4.83
N LEU A 72 23.80 16.09 -5.22
CA LEU A 72 23.67 14.95 -6.11
C LEU A 72 23.81 15.30 -7.60
N GLY A 73 24.05 16.58 -7.95
CA GLY A 73 24.13 17.05 -9.34
C GLY A 73 22.79 16.98 -10.08
N ARG A 74 21.66 16.91 -9.38
CA ARG A 74 20.32 16.85 -9.95
C ARG A 74 19.74 18.25 -10.08
N LYS A 75 19.34 18.63 -11.30
CA LYS A 75 18.96 20.03 -11.60
C LYS A 75 17.51 20.41 -11.28
N LYS A 76 16.66 19.43 -10.93
CA LYS A 76 15.22 19.68 -10.75
C LYS A 76 14.70 19.02 -9.48
N ILE A 77 13.85 19.74 -8.76
CA ILE A 77 12.96 19.18 -7.76
C ILE A 77 11.52 19.51 -8.12
N VAL A 78 10.58 18.73 -7.59
CA VAL A 78 9.13 18.99 -7.69
C VAL A 78 8.60 19.22 -6.27
N PRO A 79 8.45 20.48 -5.83
CA PRO A 79 7.97 20.78 -4.50
C PRO A 79 6.45 20.68 -4.39
N PHE A 80 5.97 20.05 -3.32
CA PHE A 80 4.57 19.98 -2.92
C PHE A 80 4.36 20.83 -1.66
N LYS A 81 4.39 22.16 -1.83
CA LYS A 81 4.42 23.15 -0.74
C LYS A 81 3.34 22.94 0.33
N LYS A 82 2.13 22.55 -0.10
CA LYS A 82 1.01 22.29 0.82
C LYS A 82 1.31 21.17 1.82
N PHE A 83 2.18 20.24 1.48
CA PHE A 83 2.48 19.06 2.29
C PHE A 83 3.89 19.08 2.91
N GLY A 84 4.66 20.14 2.67
CA GLY A 84 6.05 20.22 3.12
C GLY A 84 6.94 19.12 2.53
N THR A 85 6.62 18.65 1.31
CA THR A 85 7.36 17.56 0.65
C THR A 85 7.96 18.02 -0.67
N ALA A 86 9.02 17.34 -1.12
CA ALA A 86 9.60 17.55 -2.44
C ALA A 86 10.08 16.22 -3.02
N LEU A 87 9.88 16.03 -4.32
CA LEU A 87 10.43 14.92 -5.08
C LEU A 87 11.69 15.39 -5.82
N ILE A 88 12.77 14.64 -5.68
CA ILE A 88 14.00 14.79 -6.46
C ILE A 88 14.01 13.67 -7.49
N PRO A 89 13.65 13.94 -8.76
CA PRO A 89 13.62 12.92 -9.81
C PRO A 89 15.01 12.32 -10.07
N GLY A 90 15.05 11.04 -10.36
CA GLY A 90 16.25 10.32 -10.78
C GLY A 90 15.90 9.25 -11.81
N ASN A 91 16.89 8.81 -12.60
CA ASN A 91 16.65 7.80 -13.64
C ASN A 91 16.44 6.40 -13.03
N GLU A 92 17.21 6.05 -11.99
CA GLU A 92 17.15 4.75 -11.34
C GLU A 92 16.48 4.82 -9.96
N ILE A 93 16.78 5.86 -9.19
CA ILE A 93 16.29 6.04 -7.82
C ILE A 93 15.64 7.41 -7.70
N GLN A 94 14.38 7.44 -7.32
CA GLN A 94 13.67 8.64 -6.93
C GLN A 94 13.88 8.90 -5.42
N ILE A 95 13.93 10.17 -5.03
CA ILE A 95 14.06 10.54 -3.62
C ILE A 95 12.89 11.46 -3.29
N GLU A 96 12.06 11.06 -2.35
CA GLU A 96 11.07 11.94 -1.73
C GLU A 96 11.63 12.46 -0.42
N VAL A 97 11.54 13.77 -0.20
CA VAL A 97 11.91 14.42 1.06
C VAL A 97 10.67 15.02 1.67
N ALA A 98 10.34 14.60 2.90
CA ALA A 98 9.20 15.11 3.64
C ALA A 98 9.64 15.75 4.96
N THR A 99 8.96 16.82 5.36
CA THR A 99 9.06 17.35 6.71
C THR A 99 8.31 16.46 7.68
N ALA A 100 8.89 16.14 8.84
CA ALA A 100 8.22 15.44 9.93
C ALA A 100 6.97 16.22 10.36
N ARG A 101 5.80 15.57 10.34
CA ARG A 101 4.54 16.24 10.59
C ARG A 101 3.54 15.36 11.32
N LYS A 102 2.65 16.02 12.05
CA LYS A 102 1.42 15.47 12.60
C LYS A 102 0.25 16.07 11.83
N GLU A 103 -0.78 15.30 11.62
CA GLU A 103 -1.98 15.70 10.90
C GLU A 103 -3.17 15.65 11.87
N ASN A 104 -3.91 16.75 11.98
CA ASN A 104 -5.15 16.81 12.72
C ASN A 104 -6.32 16.66 11.75
N TYR A 105 -7.31 15.86 12.13
CA TYR A 105 -8.50 15.61 11.32
C TYR A 105 -9.74 16.07 12.09
N GLU A 106 -10.62 16.85 11.46
CA GLU A 106 -11.85 17.32 12.04
C GLU A 106 -13.08 16.81 11.30
N GLY A 107 -14.07 16.34 12.06
CA GLY A 107 -15.37 15.92 11.54
C GLY A 107 -15.28 14.73 10.58
N ASN A 108 -16.08 14.78 9.51
CA ASN A 108 -16.15 13.73 8.48
C ASN A 108 -15.17 13.97 7.30
N SER A 109 -14.17 14.84 7.46
CA SER A 109 -13.18 15.10 6.41
C SER A 109 -11.95 14.21 6.58
N ARG A 110 -11.47 13.64 5.46
CA ARG A 110 -10.17 12.97 5.38
C ARG A 110 -9.01 13.94 5.06
N LYS A 111 -9.33 15.21 4.77
CA LYS A 111 -8.30 16.23 4.59
C LYS A 111 -7.91 16.71 5.97
N PRO A 112 -6.61 16.67 6.31
CA PRO A 112 -6.19 17.24 7.58
C PRO A 112 -6.65 18.70 7.65
N SER A 113 -7.25 19.07 8.76
CA SER A 113 -7.64 20.47 9.05
C SER A 113 -6.38 21.31 9.26
N GLU A 114 -5.36 20.70 9.82
CA GLU A 114 -4.10 21.34 10.13
C GLU A 114 -2.93 20.35 9.95
N ILE A 115 -1.81 20.87 9.47
CA ILE A 115 -0.52 20.17 9.40
C ILE A 115 0.41 20.85 10.38
N ILE A 116 0.83 20.11 11.41
CA ILE A 116 1.75 20.62 12.45
C ILE A 116 3.07 19.90 12.27
N TYR A 117 4.16 20.66 12.18
CA TYR A 117 5.50 20.07 12.19
C TYR A 117 5.81 19.46 13.55
N THR A 118 6.43 18.30 13.57
CA THR A 118 6.67 17.51 14.76
C THR A 118 8.05 16.85 14.70
N ASP A 119 8.36 16.05 15.71
CA ASP A 119 9.53 15.19 15.79
C ASP A 119 9.34 13.86 15.01
N LEU A 120 10.35 13.01 15.07
CA LEU A 120 10.35 11.70 14.44
C LEU A 120 9.20 10.82 14.93
N GLU A 121 8.96 10.76 16.25
CA GLU A 121 7.96 9.87 16.85
C GLU A 121 6.54 10.25 16.41
N GLY A 122 6.23 11.54 16.39
CA GLY A 122 4.94 12.02 15.90
C GLY A 122 4.69 11.73 14.43
N ASP A 123 5.73 11.76 13.57
CA ASP A 123 5.57 11.36 12.17
C ASP A 123 5.36 9.86 12.03
N LEU A 124 6.09 9.04 12.79
CA LEU A 124 5.93 7.59 12.75
C LEU A 124 4.55 7.14 13.25
N LEU A 125 4.01 7.82 14.28
CA LEU A 125 2.71 7.50 14.89
C LEU A 125 1.54 7.62 13.90
N ARG A 126 1.54 8.65 13.04
CA ARG A 126 0.46 8.90 12.08
C ARG A 126 0.45 7.97 10.87
N ARG A 127 1.44 7.10 10.72
CA ARG A 127 1.55 6.20 9.56
C ARG A 127 0.49 5.10 9.61
N ASP A 128 0.26 4.47 8.45
CA ASP A 128 -0.81 3.49 8.28
C ASP A 128 -0.58 2.19 9.05
N PHE A 129 0.64 1.62 8.95
CA PHE A 129 0.96 0.30 9.54
C PHE A 129 2.32 0.32 10.22
N THR A 130 2.47 -0.49 11.27
CA THR A 130 3.71 -0.65 12.05
C THR A 130 4.92 -0.94 11.16
N ILE A 131 4.74 -1.79 10.15
CA ILE A 131 5.77 -2.16 9.18
C ILE A 131 6.27 -0.98 8.32
N ASN A 132 5.53 0.12 8.27
CA ASN A 132 5.87 1.36 7.59
C ASN A 132 6.17 2.50 8.58
N ALA A 133 6.05 2.25 9.89
CA ALA A 133 6.26 3.21 10.96
C ALA A 133 7.62 3.01 11.65
N MET A 134 8.65 2.83 10.84
CA MET A 134 10.03 2.66 11.25
C MET A 134 10.91 3.72 10.57
N ALA A 135 12.00 4.08 11.22
CA ALA A 135 13.01 4.99 10.69
C ALA A 135 14.42 4.42 10.87
N MET A 136 15.32 4.85 10.01
CA MET A 136 16.75 4.61 10.12
C MET A 136 17.49 5.95 10.09
N ASN A 137 18.33 6.20 11.09
CA ASN A 137 19.17 7.38 11.12
C ASN A 137 20.27 7.26 10.06
N ILE A 138 20.51 8.34 9.34
CA ILE A 138 21.54 8.40 8.29
C ILE A 138 22.64 9.44 8.56
N THR A 139 22.62 10.12 9.71
CA THR A 139 23.74 10.96 10.09
C THR A 139 25.01 10.12 10.27
N PRO A 140 26.21 10.63 9.94
CA PRO A 140 27.43 9.84 9.96
C PRO A 140 27.69 9.05 11.23
N LEU A 141 27.46 9.69 12.41
CA LEU A 141 27.71 9.06 13.71
C LEU A 141 26.71 7.93 14.04
N LEU A 142 25.44 8.09 13.64
CA LEU A 142 24.34 7.18 13.98
C LEU A 142 23.84 6.38 12.77
N PHE A 143 24.63 6.33 11.68
CA PHE A 143 24.25 5.70 10.43
C PHE A 143 23.84 4.24 10.62
N GLY A 144 22.61 3.90 10.23
CA GLY A 144 22.07 2.56 10.34
C GLY A 144 21.36 2.27 11.67
N GLU A 145 21.30 3.21 12.60
CA GLU A 145 20.52 3.06 13.84
C GLU A 145 19.02 3.10 13.54
N LEU A 146 18.30 2.07 14.05
CA LEU A 146 16.87 1.89 13.82
C LEU A 146 16.03 2.43 14.94
N THR A 147 14.98 3.16 14.58
CA THR A 147 13.88 3.57 15.46
C THR A 147 12.61 2.82 15.08
N ASP A 148 12.11 1.97 15.97
CA ASP A 148 10.91 1.13 15.79
C ASP A 148 10.02 1.18 17.05
N PRO A 149 9.34 2.31 17.31
CA PRO A 149 8.57 2.49 18.55
C PRO A 149 7.30 1.63 18.58
N TYR A 150 6.82 1.16 17.43
CA TYR A 150 5.53 0.45 17.31
C TYR A 150 5.67 -1.03 16.97
N GLY A 151 6.89 -1.59 16.97
CA GLY A 151 7.15 -3.02 16.80
C GLY A 151 7.03 -3.54 15.37
N GLY A 152 7.28 -2.68 14.37
CA GLY A 152 7.23 -3.03 12.95
C GLY A 152 8.16 -4.19 12.59
N ILE A 153 9.37 -4.25 13.18
CA ILE A 153 10.31 -5.38 12.99
C ILE A 153 9.70 -6.70 13.47
N SER A 154 8.99 -6.68 14.61
CA SER A 154 8.30 -7.86 15.12
C SER A 154 7.18 -8.30 14.21
N ASP A 155 6.42 -7.34 13.67
CA ASP A 155 5.28 -7.62 12.79
C ASP A 155 5.74 -8.12 11.41
N ILE A 156 6.85 -7.62 10.87
CA ILE A 156 7.50 -8.19 9.69
C ILE A 156 7.85 -9.67 9.92
N LYS A 157 8.49 -10.00 11.05
CA LYS A 157 8.85 -11.39 11.38
C LYS A 157 7.63 -12.30 11.52
N LYS A 158 6.55 -11.80 12.11
CA LYS A 158 5.28 -12.50 12.27
C LYS A 158 4.43 -12.51 10.99
N LYS A 159 4.82 -11.75 9.99
CA LYS A 159 4.07 -11.56 8.73
C LYS A 159 2.65 -11.03 9.00
N VAL A 160 2.53 -9.96 9.77
CA VAL A 160 1.25 -9.34 10.17
C VAL A 160 1.22 -7.88 9.76
N ILE A 161 0.07 -7.43 9.26
CA ILE A 161 -0.26 -6.02 9.01
C ILE A 161 -1.06 -5.51 10.20
N LYS A 162 -0.49 -4.56 10.93
CA LYS A 162 -1.06 -3.96 12.13
C LYS A 162 -0.85 -2.45 12.11
N THR A 163 -1.75 -1.69 12.73
CA THR A 163 -1.65 -0.22 12.83
C THR A 163 -0.83 0.22 14.04
N PRO A 164 -0.09 1.36 13.98
CA PRO A 164 0.61 1.93 15.15
C PRO A 164 -0.36 2.36 16.26
N LEU A 165 -1.44 3.03 15.87
CA LEU A 165 -2.55 3.42 16.74
C LEU A 165 -3.63 2.34 16.79
N GLU A 166 -4.65 2.54 17.63
CA GLU A 166 -5.85 1.73 17.58
C GLU A 166 -6.45 1.76 16.17
N PRO A 167 -6.85 0.59 15.61
CA PRO A 167 -7.33 0.52 14.23
C PRO A 167 -8.51 1.44 13.94
N ASP A 168 -9.41 1.65 14.93
CA ASP A 168 -10.56 2.53 14.75
C ASP A 168 -10.15 3.99 14.54
N GLU A 169 -9.11 4.44 15.22
CA GLU A 169 -8.53 5.76 15.05
C GLU A 169 -7.87 5.88 13.67
N THR A 170 -6.96 4.95 13.36
CA THR A 170 -6.22 4.93 12.09
C THR A 170 -7.12 4.96 10.86
N PHE A 171 -8.20 4.16 10.84
CA PHE A 171 -9.14 4.09 9.71
C PHE A 171 -10.17 5.23 9.71
N SER A 172 -10.42 5.83 10.88
CA SER A 172 -11.23 7.04 10.98
C SER A 172 -10.52 8.26 10.38
N GLU A 173 -9.23 8.42 10.58
CA GLU A 173 -8.42 9.52 10.03
C GLU A 173 -8.36 9.48 8.50
N ASP A 174 -7.93 8.39 7.91
CA ASP A 174 -7.95 8.18 6.45
C ASP A 174 -8.54 6.81 6.10
N PRO A 175 -9.82 6.75 5.70
CA PRO A 175 -10.48 5.50 5.35
C PRO A 175 -9.85 4.76 4.17
N LEU A 176 -9.02 5.42 3.34
CA LEU A 176 -8.27 4.74 2.30
C LEU A 176 -7.26 3.73 2.88
N ARG A 177 -6.83 3.90 4.14
CA ARG A 177 -5.96 2.95 4.83
C ARG A 177 -6.60 1.54 4.92
N MET A 178 -7.95 1.44 4.87
CA MET A 178 -8.64 0.15 4.78
C MET A 178 -8.33 -0.59 3.46
N MET A 179 -8.28 0.12 2.33
CA MET A 179 -7.86 -0.44 1.05
C MET A 179 -6.37 -0.78 1.04
N ARG A 180 -5.54 0.11 1.63
CA ARG A 180 -4.10 -0.10 1.77
C ARG A 180 -3.78 -1.34 2.62
N ALA A 181 -4.60 -1.67 3.63
CA ALA A 181 -4.46 -2.91 4.40
C ALA A 181 -4.56 -4.16 3.51
N ALA A 182 -5.55 -4.19 2.61
CA ALA A 182 -5.70 -5.26 1.63
C ALA A 182 -4.54 -5.30 0.63
N TYR A 183 -4.08 -4.14 0.17
CA TYR A 183 -2.92 -4.02 -0.71
C TYR A 183 -1.64 -4.56 -0.06
N PHE A 184 -1.28 -4.10 1.14
CA PHE A 184 -0.05 -4.57 1.79
C PHE A 184 -0.11 -6.05 2.15
N ALA A 185 -1.26 -6.55 2.58
CA ALA A 185 -1.44 -7.98 2.80
C ALA A 185 -1.17 -8.78 1.52
N SER A 186 -1.65 -8.30 0.38
CA SER A 186 -1.44 -8.91 -0.94
C SER A 186 0.01 -8.78 -1.42
N LYS A 187 0.59 -7.57 -1.29
CA LYS A 187 1.97 -7.29 -1.74
C LYS A 187 3.01 -8.10 -0.98
N LEU A 188 2.83 -8.22 0.33
CA LEU A 188 3.83 -8.84 1.21
C LEU A 188 3.51 -10.31 1.54
N GLY A 189 2.33 -10.81 1.19
CA GLY A 189 1.86 -12.14 1.60
C GLY A 189 1.61 -12.22 3.11
N PHE A 190 1.30 -11.11 3.78
CA PHE A 190 1.09 -11.02 5.22
C PHE A 190 -0.39 -11.17 5.57
N LYS A 191 -0.66 -11.59 6.81
CA LYS A 191 -2.02 -11.64 7.36
C LYS A 191 -2.39 -10.26 7.91
N LEU A 192 -3.64 -9.87 7.73
CA LEU A 192 -4.18 -8.71 8.42
C LEU A 192 -4.53 -9.08 9.86
N ASP A 193 -4.13 -8.23 10.82
CA ASP A 193 -4.47 -8.41 12.22
C ASP A 193 -5.98 -8.44 12.42
N GLU A 194 -6.45 -9.27 13.37
CA GLU A 194 -7.88 -9.45 13.63
C GLU A 194 -8.56 -8.17 14.15
N SER A 195 -7.83 -7.32 14.88
CA SER A 195 -8.35 -6.01 15.31
C SER A 195 -8.59 -5.09 14.13
N CYS A 196 -7.66 -5.07 13.16
CA CYS A 196 -7.80 -4.34 11.90
C CYS A 196 -8.99 -4.86 11.07
N LEU A 197 -9.16 -6.19 10.95
CA LEU A 197 -10.31 -6.79 10.25
C LEU A 197 -11.64 -6.36 10.87
N ARG A 198 -11.74 -6.39 12.20
CA ARG A 198 -12.95 -5.97 12.92
C ARG A 198 -13.23 -4.48 12.74
N SER A 199 -12.20 -3.65 12.83
CA SER A 199 -12.32 -2.20 12.65
C SER A 199 -12.78 -1.83 11.25
N ILE A 200 -12.20 -2.43 10.20
CA ILE A 200 -12.62 -2.22 8.81
C ILE A 200 -14.10 -2.54 8.64
N LYS A 201 -14.57 -3.67 9.18
CA LYS A 201 -16.00 -4.04 9.11
C LYS A 201 -16.92 -2.99 9.74
N ARG A 202 -16.52 -2.40 10.86
CA ARG A 202 -17.32 -1.36 11.54
C ARG A 202 -17.34 -0.05 10.76
N GLN A 203 -16.26 0.27 10.06
CA GLN A 203 -16.03 1.58 9.45
C GLN A 203 -16.23 1.63 7.93
N ILE A 204 -16.76 0.57 7.32
CA ILE A 204 -16.95 0.47 5.85
C ILE A 204 -17.60 1.72 5.25
N SER A 205 -18.63 2.26 5.92
CA SER A 205 -19.37 3.43 5.42
C SER A 205 -18.48 4.66 5.20
N ARG A 206 -17.37 4.75 5.93
CA ARG A 206 -16.43 5.88 5.78
C ARG A 206 -15.66 5.85 4.46
N ILE A 207 -15.57 4.70 3.78
CA ILE A 207 -14.91 4.67 2.46
C ILE A 207 -15.59 5.60 1.45
N GLY A 208 -16.87 5.91 1.63
CA GLY A 208 -17.64 6.82 0.78
C GLY A 208 -17.14 8.27 0.77
N ILE A 209 -16.32 8.71 1.73
CA ILE A 209 -15.71 10.05 1.72
C ILE A 209 -14.41 10.11 0.90
N VAL A 210 -13.90 8.95 0.47
CA VAL A 210 -12.71 8.86 -0.38
C VAL A 210 -13.13 8.98 -1.84
N SER A 211 -12.38 9.73 -2.64
CA SER A 211 -12.68 9.85 -4.06
C SER A 211 -12.50 8.53 -4.80
N THR A 212 -13.34 8.30 -5.79
CA THR A 212 -13.35 7.07 -6.60
C THR A 212 -11.99 6.80 -7.25
N GLU A 213 -11.28 7.84 -7.68
CA GLU A 213 -9.96 7.71 -8.29
C GLU A 213 -8.94 7.10 -7.32
N ARG A 214 -8.93 7.54 -6.06
CA ARG A 214 -8.01 6.97 -5.04
C ARG A 214 -8.37 5.53 -4.69
N ILE A 215 -9.66 5.22 -4.59
CA ILE A 215 -10.13 3.84 -4.36
C ILE A 215 -9.70 2.96 -5.53
N ARG A 216 -9.93 3.41 -6.77
CA ARG A 216 -9.52 2.72 -7.99
C ARG A 216 -8.01 2.47 -8.00
N ASP A 217 -7.21 3.48 -7.66
CA ASP A 217 -5.76 3.36 -7.70
C ASP A 217 -5.24 2.33 -6.69
N GLU A 218 -5.80 2.28 -5.47
CA GLU A 218 -5.47 1.23 -4.51
C GLU A 218 -5.98 -0.16 -4.96
N PHE A 219 -7.14 -0.23 -5.58
CA PHE A 219 -7.65 -1.48 -6.16
C PHE A 219 -6.75 -2.01 -7.27
N ILE A 220 -6.28 -1.13 -8.15
CA ILE A 220 -5.29 -1.46 -9.20
C ILE A 220 -4.00 -1.98 -8.57
N LYS A 221 -3.49 -1.35 -7.51
CA LYS A 221 -2.31 -1.84 -6.79
C LYS A 221 -2.50 -3.27 -6.26
N ILE A 222 -3.69 -3.62 -5.76
CA ILE A 222 -3.99 -5.00 -5.34
C ILE A 222 -3.87 -5.95 -6.53
N LEU A 223 -4.45 -5.61 -7.68
CA LEU A 223 -4.42 -6.45 -8.89
C LEU A 223 -3.01 -6.61 -9.46
N THR A 224 -2.11 -5.64 -9.23
CA THR A 224 -0.74 -5.70 -9.74
C THR A 224 0.23 -6.46 -8.83
N THR A 225 -0.22 -6.97 -7.68
CA THR A 225 0.61 -7.83 -6.82
C THR A 225 0.80 -9.23 -7.42
N ASP A 226 1.75 -10.00 -6.88
CA ASP A 226 2.01 -11.37 -7.31
C ASP A 226 0.86 -12.32 -6.96
N LYS A 227 0.10 -12.01 -5.91
CA LYS A 227 -1.05 -12.80 -5.45
C LYS A 227 -2.24 -11.93 -5.10
N PRO A 228 -2.95 -11.39 -6.10
CA PRO A 228 -4.09 -10.48 -5.91
C PRO A 228 -5.21 -11.06 -5.06
N SER A 229 -5.40 -12.40 -5.11
CA SER A 229 -6.46 -13.09 -4.36
C SER A 229 -6.45 -12.79 -2.87
N ILE A 230 -5.28 -12.55 -2.26
CA ILE A 230 -5.16 -12.21 -0.83
C ILE A 230 -5.92 -10.92 -0.53
N GLY A 231 -5.65 -9.86 -1.28
CA GLY A 231 -6.30 -8.57 -1.12
C GLY A 231 -7.79 -8.63 -1.45
N LEU A 232 -8.17 -9.30 -2.55
CA LEU A 232 -9.55 -9.47 -2.95
C LEU A 232 -10.38 -10.22 -1.90
N VAL A 233 -9.82 -11.25 -1.26
CA VAL A 233 -10.45 -11.96 -0.14
C VAL A 233 -10.64 -11.05 1.07
N ILE A 234 -9.67 -10.19 1.38
CA ILE A 234 -9.81 -9.22 2.48
C ILE A 234 -10.94 -8.24 2.18
N LEU A 235 -10.99 -7.68 0.96
CA LEU A 235 -12.07 -6.79 0.55
C LEU A 235 -13.44 -7.48 0.68
N GLN A 236 -13.54 -8.75 0.29
CA GLN A 236 -14.77 -9.54 0.40
C GLN A 236 -15.13 -9.81 1.86
N LYS A 237 -14.20 -10.32 2.68
CA LYS A 237 -14.43 -10.67 4.09
C LYS A 237 -14.78 -9.48 4.97
N THR A 238 -14.28 -8.31 4.63
CA THR A 238 -14.58 -7.07 5.35
C THR A 238 -15.85 -6.38 4.89
N GLY A 239 -16.36 -6.73 3.71
CA GLY A 239 -17.51 -6.09 3.06
C GLY A 239 -17.14 -4.88 2.19
N LEU A 240 -15.86 -4.48 2.14
CA LEU A 240 -15.40 -3.40 1.26
C LEU A 240 -15.69 -3.69 -0.21
N MET A 241 -15.62 -4.96 -0.63
CA MET A 241 -15.91 -5.35 -2.03
C MET A 241 -17.29 -4.89 -2.47
N LYS A 242 -18.30 -4.96 -1.59
CA LYS A 242 -19.67 -4.51 -1.89
C LYS A 242 -19.75 -3.03 -2.26
N THR A 243 -18.89 -2.19 -1.65
CA THR A 243 -18.87 -0.75 -1.93
C THR A 243 -17.94 -0.39 -3.09
N VAL A 244 -16.82 -1.12 -3.21
CA VAL A 244 -15.75 -0.80 -4.18
C VAL A 244 -16.05 -1.39 -5.54
N PHE A 245 -16.58 -2.63 -5.60
CA PHE A 245 -16.89 -3.34 -6.83
C PHE A 245 -18.07 -4.29 -6.61
N PRO A 246 -19.31 -3.76 -6.59
CA PRO A 246 -20.54 -4.52 -6.28
C PRO A 246 -20.73 -5.75 -7.16
N GLU A 247 -20.39 -5.66 -8.45
CA GLU A 247 -20.55 -6.71 -9.44
C GLU A 247 -19.67 -7.92 -9.13
N ILE A 248 -18.47 -7.71 -8.60
CA ILE A 248 -17.61 -8.81 -8.13
C ILE A 248 -18.12 -9.36 -6.80
N ASN A 249 -18.65 -8.50 -5.93
CA ASN A 249 -19.17 -8.94 -4.63
C ASN A 249 -20.30 -9.98 -4.77
N VAL A 250 -21.19 -9.84 -5.75
CA VAL A 250 -22.34 -10.76 -5.94
C VAL A 250 -21.94 -12.13 -6.46
N MET A 251 -20.70 -12.30 -6.94
CA MET A 251 -20.16 -13.60 -7.37
C MET A 251 -19.82 -14.52 -6.19
N TYR A 252 -19.68 -13.96 -4.98
CA TYR A 252 -19.35 -14.72 -3.77
C TYR A 252 -20.55 -15.55 -3.28
N GLY A 253 -20.30 -16.82 -2.96
CA GLY A 253 -21.33 -17.75 -2.50
C GLY A 253 -22.27 -18.26 -3.61
N MET A 254 -21.96 -17.98 -4.88
CA MET A 254 -22.74 -18.43 -6.01
C MET A 254 -22.10 -19.65 -6.67
N ASP A 255 -22.69 -20.83 -6.49
CA ASP A 255 -22.19 -22.09 -7.06
C ASP A 255 -22.28 -22.11 -8.59
N GLN A 256 -21.25 -22.69 -9.23
CA GLN A 256 -21.21 -22.91 -10.69
C GLN A 256 -21.73 -24.27 -11.12
N THR A 257 -21.64 -25.28 -10.24
CA THR A 257 -22.05 -26.66 -10.55
C THR A 257 -22.78 -27.30 -9.36
N PRO A 258 -23.80 -28.20 -9.62
CA PRO A 258 -24.59 -28.79 -8.54
C PRO A 258 -23.89 -29.85 -7.70
N GLU A 259 -22.89 -30.59 -8.20
CA GLU A 259 -22.58 -31.90 -7.62
C GLU A 259 -21.13 -32.19 -7.20
N TRP A 260 -20.06 -31.56 -7.74
CA TRP A 260 -18.71 -32.12 -7.48
C TRP A 260 -17.58 -31.12 -7.15
N HIS A 261 -17.73 -29.84 -7.36
CA HIS A 261 -16.72 -28.85 -7.00
C HIS A 261 -17.37 -27.59 -6.45
N HIS A 262 -17.42 -27.49 -5.14
CA HIS A 262 -17.91 -26.32 -4.37
C HIS A 262 -17.05 -25.06 -4.56
N LYS A 263 -16.61 -24.77 -5.77
CA LYS A 263 -16.00 -23.48 -6.06
C LYS A 263 -17.10 -22.56 -6.54
N ASP A 264 -17.44 -21.57 -5.70
CA ASP A 264 -18.29 -20.49 -6.16
C ASP A 264 -17.59 -19.68 -7.28
N ILE A 265 -18.34 -18.84 -7.97
CA ILE A 265 -17.83 -18.04 -9.09
C ILE A 265 -16.68 -17.15 -8.62
N PHE A 266 -16.77 -16.58 -7.41
CA PHE A 266 -15.71 -15.73 -6.84
C PHE A 266 -14.42 -16.53 -6.60
N ALA A 267 -14.50 -17.71 -6.00
CA ALA A 267 -13.32 -18.56 -5.76
C ALA A 267 -12.65 -19.00 -7.07
N HIS A 268 -13.45 -19.30 -8.12
CA HIS A 268 -12.93 -19.53 -9.46
C HIS A 268 -12.20 -18.30 -10.00
N THR A 269 -12.83 -17.13 -9.93
CA THR A 269 -12.26 -15.86 -10.40
C THR A 269 -10.95 -15.53 -9.71
N LEU A 270 -10.86 -15.75 -8.39
CA LEU A 270 -9.59 -15.56 -7.64
C LEU A 270 -8.46 -16.43 -8.20
N GLN A 271 -8.75 -17.67 -8.54
CA GLN A 271 -7.76 -18.58 -9.13
C GLN A 271 -7.32 -18.11 -10.53
N VAL A 272 -8.27 -17.64 -11.35
CA VAL A 272 -7.97 -17.11 -12.69
C VAL A 272 -7.11 -15.85 -12.60
N VAL A 273 -7.41 -14.94 -11.67
CA VAL A 273 -6.63 -13.73 -11.44
C VAL A 273 -5.20 -14.07 -10.95
N ASP A 274 -5.04 -14.97 -10.00
CA ASP A 274 -3.71 -15.39 -9.53
C ASP A 274 -2.90 -16.07 -10.65
N ASN A 275 -3.53 -16.86 -11.51
CA ASN A 275 -2.86 -17.46 -12.66
C ASN A 275 -2.47 -16.41 -13.69
N SER A 276 -3.34 -15.42 -13.96
CA SER A 276 -2.99 -14.30 -14.85
C SER A 276 -1.82 -13.46 -14.32
N ALA A 277 -1.73 -13.29 -12.99
CA ALA A 277 -0.62 -12.59 -12.35
C ALA A 277 0.74 -13.28 -12.54
N LYS A 278 0.76 -14.62 -12.64
CA LYS A 278 1.98 -15.39 -12.96
C LYS A 278 2.39 -15.29 -14.43
N LEU A 279 1.43 -15.05 -15.32
CA LEU A 279 1.65 -15.05 -16.77
C LEU A 279 1.96 -13.64 -17.31
N SER A 280 1.51 -12.59 -16.65
CA SER A 280 1.65 -11.22 -17.14
C SER A 280 1.58 -10.18 -16.01
N ASP A 281 2.41 -9.16 -16.13
CA ASP A 281 2.37 -7.93 -15.33
C ASP A 281 1.39 -6.87 -15.86
N LYS A 282 0.84 -7.10 -17.08
CA LYS A 282 -0.05 -6.14 -17.73
C LYS A 282 -1.40 -6.06 -17.02
N MET A 283 -1.70 -4.89 -16.45
CA MET A 283 -2.94 -4.61 -15.73
C MET A 283 -4.20 -5.01 -16.53
N LYS A 284 -4.24 -4.74 -17.84
CA LYS A 284 -5.39 -5.08 -18.71
C LYS A 284 -5.69 -6.59 -18.70
N ILE A 285 -4.66 -7.44 -18.68
CA ILE A 285 -4.83 -8.91 -18.65
C ILE A 285 -5.38 -9.33 -17.27
N ARG A 286 -4.84 -8.78 -16.19
CA ARG A 286 -5.28 -9.09 -14.83
C ARG A 286 -6.72 -8.61 -14.59
N PHE A 287 -7.07 -7.43 -15.11
CA PHE A 287 -8.43 -6.92 -15.04
C PHE A 287 -9.40 -7.79 -15.87
N ALA A 288 -9.04 -8.17 -17.10
CA ALA A 288 -9.85 -9.07 -17.90
C ALA A 288 -10.09 -10.43 -17.18
N ALA A 289 -9.05 -10.96 -16.51
CA ALA A 289 -9.15 -12.16 -15.69
C ALA A 289 -10.12 -11.97 -14.50
N LEU A 290 -10.17 -10.77 -13.89
CA LEU A 290 -11.10 -10.48 -12.80
C LEU A 290 -12.56 -10.43 -13.26
N VAL A 291 -12.81 -9.88 -14.45
CA VAL A 291 -14.17 -9.59 -14.93
C VAL A 291 -14.72 -10.59 -15.95
N HIS A 292 -13.96 -11.64 -16.32
CA HIS A 292 -14.37 -12.57 -17.40
C HIS A 292 -15.73 -13.24 -17.14
N ASP A 293 -16.08 -13.46 -15.90
CA ASP A 293 -17.31 -14.10 -15.45
C ASP A 293 -18.31 -13.14 -14.77
N ILE A 294 -18.11 -11.82 -14.90
CA ILE A 294 -18.87 -10.79 -14.18
C ILE A 294 -20.38 -10.86 -14.39
N ALA A 295 -20.83 -11.35 -15.57
CA ALA A 295 -22.24 -11.47 -15.89
C ALA A 295 -22.85 -12.85 -15.51
N LYS A 296 -22.08 -13.81 -15.01
CA LYS A 296 -22.64 -15.10 -14.57
C LYS A 296 -23.75 -14.95 -13.52
N PRO A 297 -23.65 -14.05 -12.51
CA PRO A 297 -24.73 -13.86 -11.55
C PRO A 297 -26.09 -13.54 -12.19
N ILE A 298 -26.12 -12.67 -13.19
CA ILE A 298 -27.38 -12.22 -13.82
C ILE A 298 -27.86 -13.14 -14.95
N THR A 299 -26.99 -14.00 -15.49
CA THR A 299 -27.31 -14.95 -16.57
C THR A 299 -27.62 -16.36 -16.07
N ARG A 300 -27.43 -16.60 -14.76
CA ARG A 300 -27.68 -17.92 -14.16
C ARG A 300 -29.10 -18.40 -14.39
N ARG A 301 -29.23 -19.62 -14.89
CA ARG A 301 -30.49 -20.35 -15.02
C ARG A 301 -30.33 -21.76 -14.45
N VAL A 302 -31.42 -22.36 -14.01
CA VAL A 302 -31.46 -23.75 -13.55
C VAL A 302 -32.03 -24.59 -14.68
N ASP A 303 -31.23 -25.50 -15.20
CA ASP A 303 -31.65 -26.52 -16.16
C ASP A 303 -31.81 -27.85 -15.42
N LYS A 304 -32.87 -28.60 -15.73
CA LYS A 304 -33.20 -29.84 -15.01
C LYS A 304 -32.19 -30.96 -15.25
N GLU A 305 -31.51 -30.94 -16.41
CA GLU A 305 -30.58 -32.01 -16.81
C GLU A 305 -29.11 -31.55 -16.61
N LYS A 306 -28.83 -30.26 -16.86
CA LYS A 306 -27.48 -29.72 -16.88
C LYS A 306 -27.09 -28.96 -15.60
N GLY A 307 -28.04 -28.76 -14.68
CA GLY A 307 -27.82 -27.97 -13.47
C GLY A 307 -27.79 -26.46 -13.76
N TYR A 308 -26.72 -25.75 -13.34
CA TYR A 308 -26.61 -24.32 -13.60
C TYR A 308 -26.07 -24.03 -15.00
N THR A 309 -26.71 -23.13 -15.72
CA THR A 309 -26.28 -22.63 -17.03
C THR A 309 -26.13 -21.11 -17.02
N PHE A 310 -25.24 -20.58 -17.86
CA PHE A 310 -24.87 -19.16 -17.90
C PHE A 310 -24.79 -18.64 -19.35
N HIS A 311 -25.81 -18.98 -20.17
CA HIS A 311 -25.80 -18.64 -21.59
C HIS A 311 -25.73 -17.13 -21.82
N GLY A 312 -24.82 -16.70 -22.69
CA GLY A 312 -24.61 -15.31 -23.09
C GLY A 312 -23.92 -14.43 -22.04
N HIS A 313 -23.30 -15.03 -20.98
CA HIS A 313 -22.60 -14.27 -19.97
C HIS A 313 -21.41 -13.49 -20.55
N ASP A 314 -20.77 -13.95 -21.59
CA ASP A 314 -19.69 -13.29 -22.32
C ASP A 314 -20.15 -11.96 -22.97
N ALA A 315 -21.22 -12.02 -23.79
CA ALA A 315 -21.75 -10.85 -24.47
C ALA A 315 -22.37 -9.81 -23.50
N ILE A 316 -22.98 -10.28 -22.40
CA ILE A 316 -23.53 -9.40 -21.37
C ILE A 316 -22.41 -8.81 -20.53
N GLY A 317 -21.37 -9.60 -20.19
CA GLY A 317 -20.20 -9.15 -19.49
C GLY A 317 -19.45 -8.04 -20.23
N GLU A 318 -19.30 -8.19 -21.55
CA GLU A 318 -18.71 -7.13 -22.40
C GLU A 318 -19.47 -5.79 -22.27
N LYS A 319 -20.81 -5.84 -22.28
CA LYS A 319 -21.62 -4.63 -22.10
C LYS A 319 -21.46 -4.02 -20.70
N MET A 320 -21.41 -4.85 -19.66
CA MET A 320 -21.23 -4.37 -18.28
C MET A 320 -19.91 -3.67 -18.04
N ILE A 321 -18.85 -4.07 -18.75
CA ILE A 321 -17.51 -3.47 -18.60
C ILE A 321 -17.41 -2.13 -19.34
N ASN A 322 -18.20 -1.91 -20.39
CA ASN A 322 -18.19 -0.72 -21.22
C ASN A 322 -19.12 0.40 -20.72
N THR A 323 -19.87 0.18 -19.66
CA THR A 323 -20.72 1.17 -18.99
C THR A 323 -20.04 1.73 -17.76
#